data_84d5c3cbece4f9cdebf1f07014a027f7
#
_entry.id   84d5c3cbece4f9cdebf1f07014a027f7
#
_cell.length_a   1.000
_cell.length_b   1.000
_cell.length_c   1.000
_cell.angle_alpha   90.00
_cell.angle_beta   90.00
_cell.angle_gamma   90.00
#
_symmetry.space_group_name_H-M   'P 1'
#
loop_
_entity.id
_entity.type
_entity.pdbx_description
1 polymer ?
#
loop_
_entity_poly.entity_id
_entity_poly.type
_entity_poly.pdbx_seq_one_letter_code
_entity_poly.pdbx_strand_id
1 'polypeptide(L)'
;PTAYETPRIRFTLVDGETNQKFPAWVVRPHRYVLGLREWYEAKGIIPGSLIRVRKGKNPGEVIVQCDSQRGARDWIRSVLVGSDGGLVFAMLKQVVTAAYDDRMTIAVPDPDALDQIWKQAHKDHAPFERIVVNTVRELAKLNPQSHVHASELYAAINIIRRCPPGPILALLASRPWFIHVGDLHFRFDDSEKP
;
A
#
# COMPACT_ATOMS: atom_id res chain seq x y z
N PRO A 1 22.21 -23.66 6.30
CA PRO A 1 21.62 -22.58 5.49
C PRO A 1 22.04 -21.25 6.06
N THR A 2 22.61 -20.39 5.22
CA THR A 2 22.96 -19.03 5.61
C THR A 2 21.68 -18.22 5.85
N ALA A 3 21.74 -17.12 6.58
CA ALA A 3 20.59 -16.21 6.79
C ALA A 3 19.96 -15.74 5.45
N TYR A 4 20.70 -15.85 4.35
CA TYR A 4 20.24 -15.50 3.00
C TYR A 4 19.40 -16.59 2.33
N GLU A 5 19.45 -17.84 2.80
CA GLU A 5 18.74 -18.97 2.22
C GLU A 5 17.44 -19.30 2.95
N THR A 6 17.27 -18.79 4.18
CA THR A 6 16.04 -19.04 4.95
C THR A 6 14.87 -18.23 4.41
N PRO A 7 13.66 -18.81 4.27
CA PRO A 7 12.48 -18.10 3.81
C PRO A 7 11.98 -17.06 4.82
N ARG A 8 12.35 -17.20 6.10
CA ARG A 8 11.97 -16.29 7.18
C ARG A 8 13.18 -15.96 8.03
N ILE A 9 13.37 -14.67 8.35
CA ILE A 9 14.43 -14.20 9.23
C ILE A 9 13.76 -13.57 10.44
N ARG A 10 14.06 -14.11 11.63
CA ARG A 10 13.60 -13.55 12.91
C ARG A 10 14.48 -12.39 13.32
N PHE A 11 13.86 -11.33 13.83
CA PHE A 11 14.54 -10.19 14.45
C PHE A 11 13.66 -9.60 15.55
N THR A 12 14.22 -8.66 16.31
CA THR A 12 13.50 -7.97 17.38
C THR A 12 13.22 -6.54 16.94
N LEU A 13 11.94 -6.17 16.89
CA LEU A 13 11.53 -4.79 16.76
C LEU A 13 11.57 -4.09 18.11
N VAL A 14 11.98 -2.84 18.12
CA VAL A 14 12.00 -1.96 19.27
C VAL A 14 11.18 -0.72 18.90
N ASP A 15 10.13 -0.43 19.65
CA ASP A 15 9.41 0.83 19.50
C ASP A 15 10.31 1.99 19.94
N GLY A 16 10.54 2.95 19.06
CA GLY A 16 11.43 4.07 19.30
C GLY A 16 10.95 5.08 20.34
N GLU A 17 9.69 5.04 20.74
CA GLU A 17 9.13 5.89 21.79
C GLU A 17 9.11 5.19 23.16
N THR A 18 8.57 3.97 23.19
CA THR A 18 8.33 3.24 24.46
C THR A 18 9.48 2.32 24.85
N ASN A 19 10.40 2.04 23.93
CA ASN A 19 11.43 1.01 24.05
C ASN A 19 10.89 -0.42 24.24
N GLN A 20 9.61 -0.64 24.00
CA GLN A 20 8.99 -1.97 24.02
C GLN A 20 9.59 -2.85 22.93
N LYS A 21 9.94 -4.09 23.28
CA LYS A 21 10.50 -5.06 22.34
C LYS A 21 9.48 -6.12 22.00
N PHE A 22 9.39 -6.45 20.72
CA PHE A 22 8.51 -7.49 20.24
C PHE A 22 9.14 -8.27 19.08
N PRO A 23 8.79 -9.56 18.91
CA PRO A 23 9.36 -10.38 17.86
C PRO A 23 8.76 -10.04 16.49
N ALA A 24 9.59 -10.10 15.46
CA ALA A 24 9.16 -9.92 14.09
C ALA A 24 9.91 -10.86 13.14
N TRP A 25 9.37 -11.03 11.93
CA TRP A 25 9.93 -11.89 10.90
C TRP A 25 9.87 -11.21 9.54
N VAL A 26 11.00 -11.16 8.85
CA VAL A 26 11.02 -10.88 7.41
C VAL A 26 10.59 -12.14 6.68
N VAL A 27 9.49 -12.08 5.96
CA VAL A 27 8.98 -13.19 5.13
C VAL A 27 9.38 -12.92 3.69
N ARG A 28 10.54 -13.44 3.29
CA ARG A 28 11.20 -13.12 2.01
C ARG A 28 10.39 -13.51 0.78
N PRO A 29 9.79 -14.71 0.69
CA PRO A 29 9.00 -15.10 -0.49
C PRO A 29 7.83 -14.15 -0.77
N HIS A 30 7.26 -13.58 0.28
CA HIS A 30 6.08 -12.72 0.18
C HIS A 30 6.39 -11.22 0.41
N ARG A 31 7.67 -10.85 0.64
CA ARG A 31 8.16 -9.46 0.72
C ARG A 31 7.44 -8.60 1.75
N TYR A 32 7.19 -9.13 2.95
CA TYR A 32 6.62 -8.38 4.07
C TYR A 32 7.29 -8.70 5.41
N VAL A 33 7.01 -7.88 6.40
CA VAL A 33 7.39 -8.08 7.80
C VAL A 33 6.16 -8.49 8.59
N LEU A 34 6.23 -9.63 9.27
CA LEU A 34 5.21 -10.11 10.19
C LEU A 34 5.54 -9.65 11.62
N GLY A 35 4.51 -9.39 12.44
CA GLY A 35 4.65 -9.02 13.87
C GLY A 35 4.42 -7.54 14.15
N LEU A 36 3.99 -6.74 13.17
CA LEU A 36 3.72 -5.31 13.32
C LEU A 36 2.25 -4.96 13.60
N ARG A 37 1.33 -5.92 13.52
CA ARG A 37 -0.11 -5.65 13.55
C ARG A 37 -0.53 -4.89 14.81
N GLU A 38 -0.20 -5.41 16.00
CA GLU A 38 -0.59 -4.79 17.27
C GLU A 38 0.04 -3.38 17.42
N TRP A 39 1.28 -3.22 16.95
CA TRP A 39 1.96 -1.93 16.96
C TRP A 39 1.29 -0.94 16.00
N TYR A 40 0.86 -1.37 14.81
CA TYR A 40 0.11 -0.53 13.87
C TYR A 40 -1.22 -0.08 14.46
N GLU A 41 -1.97 -1.01 15.08
CA GLU A 41 -3.25 -0.72 15.70
C GLU A 41 -3.09 0.27 16.88
N ALA A 42 -2.09 0.04 17.75
CA ALA A 42 -1.82 0.91 18.91
C ALA A 42 -1.40 2.34 18.50
N LYS A 43 -0.72 2.51 17.36
CA LYS A 43 -0.25 3.81 16.85
C LYS A 43 -1.19 4.45 15.83
N GLY A 44 -2.29 3.80 15.46
CA GLY A 44 -3.20 4.28 14.43
C GLY A 44 -2.54 4.38 13.04
N ILE A 45 -1.62 3.47 12.73
CA ILE A 45 -0.90 3.43 11.46
C ILE A 45 -1.79 2.82 10.39
N ILE A 46 -1.90 3.49 9.26
CA ILE A 46 -2.63 3.04 8.08
C ILE A 46 -1.68 2.93 6.87
N PRO A 47 -2.05 2.23 5.79
CA PRO A 47 -1.27 2.25 4.55
C PRO A 47 -0.94 3.68 4.09
N GLY A 48 0.33 3.94 3.80
CA GLY A 48 0.84 5.29 3.48
C GLY A 48 1.37 6.07 4.68
N SER A 49 1.24 5.57 5.91
CA SER A 49 1.88 6.19 7.08
C SER A 49 3.40 6.12 6.98
N LEU A 50 4.05 7.17 7.48
CA LEU A 50 5.50 7.30 7.47
C LEU A 50 6.11 6.60 8.68
N ILE A 51 6.93 5.59 8.42
CA ILE A 51 7.63 4.82 9.45
C ILE A 51 9.13 5.01 9.29
N ARG A 52 9.78 5.47 10.35
CA ARG A 52 11.23 5.56 10.42
C ARG A 52 11.81 4.26 10.93
N VAL A 53 12.72 3.68 10.17
CA VAL A 53 13.37 2.40 10.51
C VAL A 53 14.87 2.64 10.71
N ARG A 54 15.41 2.20 11.83
CA ARG A 54 16.85 2.34 12.17
C ARG A 54 17.39 1.03 12.74
N LYS A 55 18.70 0.81 12.58
CA LYS A 55 19.42 -0.29 13.24
C LYS A 55 19.38 -0.09 14.76
N GLY A 56 19.08 -1.15 15.51
CA GLY A 56 19.17 -1.16 16.97
C GLY A 56 20.63 -1.26 17.49
N LYS A 57 20.77 -1.21 18.81
CA LYS A 57 22.08 -1.30 19.47
C LYS A 57 22.67 -2.70 19.40
N ASN A 58 21.83 -3.73 19.52
CA ASN A 58 22.26 -5.12 19.50
C ASN A 58 22.05 -5.76 18.12
N PRO A 59 22.85 -6.78 17.77
CA PRO A 59 22.61 -7.56 16.55
C PRO A 59 21.18 -8.11 16.49
N GLY A 60 20.53 -7.96 15.33
CA GLY A 60 19.15 -8.43 15.13
C GLY A 60 18.07 -7.52 15.72
N GLU A 61 18.42 -6.38 16.30
CA GLU A 61 17.46 -5.35 16.72
C GLU A 61 17.23 -4.31 15.60
N VAL A 62 15.95 -3.95 15.39
CA VAL A 62 15.53 -2.89 14.48
C VAL A 62 14.57 -1.96 15.22
N ILE A 63 14.90 -0.68 15.25
CA ILE A 63 14.06 0.35 15.88
C ILE A 63 13.05 0.84 14.84
N VAL A 64 11.77 0.84 15.21
CA VAL A 64 10.67 1.38 14.42
C VAL A 64 10.03 2.54 15.17
N GLN A 65 9.72 3.59 14.45
CA GLN A 65 9.11 4.80 14.99
C GLN A 65 8.18 5.39 13.95
N CYS A 66 6.97 5.80 14.36
CA CYS A 66 6.12 6.66 13.56
C CYS A 66 6.08 8.05 14.20
N ASP A 67 6.03 9.08 13.36
CA ASP A 67 5.79 10.43 13.85
C ASP A 67 4.28 10.56 14.07
N SER A 68 3.87 10.95 15.28
CA SER A 68 2.47 11.23 15.58
C SER A 68 2.09 12.61 15.07
N GLN A 69 0.88 12.75 14.60
CA GLN A 69 0.28 14.05 14.31
C GLN A 69 -0.98 14.25 15.14
N ARG A 70 -1.39 15.49 15.32
CA ARG A 70 -2.66 15.78 15.98
C ARG A 70 -3.79 15.15 15.17
N GLY A 71 -4.52 14.21 15.77
CA GLY A 71 -5.65 13.56 15.11
C GLY A 71 -6.69 14.58 14.70
N ALA A 72 -6.85 14.77 13.40
CA ALA A 72 -7.90 15.57 12.80
C ALA A 72 -8.74 14.68 11.88
N ARG A 73 -10.02 15.03 11.69
CA ARG A 73 -10.81 14.40 10.64
C ARG A 73 -10.40 15.01 9.30
N ASP A 74 -9.88 14.17 8.45
CA ASP A 74 -9.44 14.55 7.11
C ASP A 74 -10.08 13.66 6.04
N TRP A 75 -10.14 14.15 4.81
CA TRP A 75 -10.61 13.40 3.66
C TRP A 75 -9.48 12.48 3.19
N ILE A 76 -9.62 11.20 3.49
CA ILE A 76 -8.63 10.19 3.14
C ILE A 76 -9.19 9.27 2.06
N ARG A 77 -8.38 9.02 1.03
CA ARG A 77 -8.68 7.98 0.04
C ARG A 77 -8.86 6.66 0.77
N SER A 78 -10.02 6.04 0.60
CA SER A 78 -10.39 4.80 1.27
C SER A 78 -10.74 3.76 0.22
N VAL A 79 -10.32 2.51 0.46
CA VAL A 79 -10.69 1.38 -0.38
C VAL A 79 -11.90 0.68 0.22
N LEU A 80 -12.89 0.40 -0.63
CA LEU A 80 -14.12 -0.30 -0.31
C LEU A 80 -14.27 -1.50 -1.24
N VAL A 81 -15.07 -2.46 -0.80
CA VAL A 81 -15.46 -3.60 -1.61
C VAL A 81 -16.85 -3.33 -2.19
N GLY A 82 -16.96 -3.30 -3.52
CA GLY A 82 -18.21 -3.14 -4.22
C GLY A 82 -19.10 -4.40 -4.12
N SER A 83 -20.37 -4.25 -4.41
CA SER A 83 -21.34 -5.37 -4.42
C SER A 83 -21.01 -6.45 -5.46
N ASP A 84 -20.25 -6.10 -6.47
CA ASP A 84 -19.71 -6.99 -7.51
C ASP A 84 -18.41 -7.70 -7.11
N GLY A 85 -17.92 -7.46 -5.90
CA GLY A 85 -16.64 -7.97 -5.41
C GLY A 85 -15.41 -7.23 -5.97
N GLY A 86 -15.61 -6.14 -6.71
CA GLY A 86 -14.55 -5.25 -7.19
C GLY A 86 -14.07 -4.26 -6.12
N LEU A 87 -12.89 -3.67 -6.33
CA LEU A 87 -12.42 -2.57 -5.50
C LEU A 87 -12.99 -1.24 -6.00
N VAL A 88 -13.46 -0.44 -5.05
CA VAL A 88 -13.91 0.93 -5.26
C VAL A 88 -13.11 1.85 -4.35
N PHE A 89 -12.68 2.99 -4.87
CA PHE A 89 -12.04 4.03 -4.07
C PHE A 89 -12.99 5.22 -3.86
N ALA A 90 -13.00 5.74 -2.64
CA ALA A 90 -13.79 6.90 -2.27
C ALA A 90 -13.00 7.80 -1.31
N MET A 91 -13.30 9.10 -1.32
CA MET A 91 -12.79 10.00 -0.29
C MET A 91 -13.74 9.95 0.91
N LEU A 92 -13.26 9.45 2.04
CA LEU A 92 -14.02 9.36 3.29
C LEU A 92 -13.35 10.17 4.40
N LYS A 93 -14.14 10.72 5.32
CA LYS A 93 -13.61 11.38 6.50
C LYS A 93 -13.09 10.35 7.49
N GLN A 94 -11.79 10.35 7.71
CA GLN A 94 -11.08 9.45 8.64
C GLN A 94 -10.31 10.27 9.68
N VAL A 95 -10.09 9.67 10.86
CA VAL A 95 -9.17 10.21 11.86
C VAL A 95 -7.85 9.48 11.73
N VAL A 96 -6.78 10.21 11.37
CA VAL A 96 -5.45 9.64 11.25
C VAL A 96 -4.52 10.32 12.24
N THR A 97 -3.85 9.54 13.07
CA THR A 97 -2.98 10.01 14.15
C THR A 97 -1.49 9.84 13.85
N ALA A 98 -1.14 9.03 12.88
CA ALA A 98 0.22 8.89 12.38
C ALA A 98 0.46 9.82 11.18
N ALA A 99 1.66 10.38 11.07
CA ALA A 99 2.06 11.14 9.88
C ALA A 99 2.03 10.25 8.64
N TYR A 100 1.55 10.77 7.53
CA TYR A 100 1.34 10.03 6.29
C TYR A 100 1.74 10.82 5.05
N ASP A 101 1.93 10.12 3.96
CA ASP A 101 2.08 10.70 2.62
C ASP A 101 0.71 10.75 1.93
N ASP A 102 0.23 11.93 1.58
CA ASP A 102 -1.11 12.16 1.02
C ASP A 102 -1.37 11.35 -0.27
N ARG A 103 -0.33 11.14 -1.09
CA ARG A 103 -0.45 10.39 -2.34
C ARG A 103 -0.49 8.89 -2.12
N MET A 104 0.20 8.39 -1.09
CA MET A 104 0.31 6.96 -0.80
C MET A 104 -0.72 6.46 0.21
N THR A 105 -1.46 7.38 0.85
CA THR A 105 -2.39 7.02 1.91
C THR A 105 -3.68 6.44 1.37
N ILE A 106 -4.03 5.26 1.91
CA ILE A 106 -5.29 4.57 1.62
C ILE A 106 -5.80 3.96 2.92
N ALA A 107 -6.93 4.45 3.41
CA ALA A 107 -7.61 3.82 4.54
C ALA A 107 -8.31 2.54 4.11
N VAL A 108 -8.33 1.56 4.99
CA VAL A 108 -9.00 0.25 4.80
C VAL A 108 -10.05 0.09 5.89
N PRO A 109 -11.30 0.58 5.68
CA PRO A 109 -12.35 0.51 6.70
C PRO A 109 -12.78 -0.93 7.03
N ASP A 110 -12.72 -1.83 6.06
CA ASP A 110 -13.08 -3.24 6.21
C ASP A 110 -11.92 -4.15 5.74
N PRO A 111 -10.98 -4.48 6.66
CA PRO A 111 -9.85 -5.33 6.34
C PRO A 111 -10.26 -6.78 5.99
N ASP A 112 -11.33 -7.29 6.57
CA ASP A 112 -11.76 -8.67 6.37
C ASP A 112 -12.36 -8.88 4.97
N ALA A 113 -13.17 -7.94 4.49
CA ALA A 113 -13.66 -7.95 3.12
C ALA A 113 -12.51 -7.83 2.11
N LEU A 114 -11.52 -6.99 2.39
CA LEU A 114 -10.35 -6.85 1.54
C LEU A 114 -9.50 -8.14 1.49
N ASP A 115 -9.34 -8.83 2.62
CA ASP A 115 -8.63 -10.11 2.68
C ASP A 115 -9.30 -11.20 1.81
N GLN A 116 -10.63 -11.18 1.68
CA GLN A 116 -11.35 -12.10 0.80
C GLN A 116 -11.03 -11.82 -0.67
N ILE A 117 -11.04 -10.56 -1.09
CA ILE A 117 -10.66 -10.15 -2.45
C ILE A 117 -9.21 -10.53 -2.74
N TRP A 118 -8.30 -10.29 -1.78
CA TRP A 118 -6.90 -10.63 -1.94
C TRP A 118 -6.70 -12.13 -2.15
N LYS A 119 -7.41 -12.99 -1.39
CA LYS A 119 -7.40 -14.45 -1.56
C LYS A 119 -7.95 -14.86 -2.93
N GLN A 120 -9.03 -14.23 -3.38
CA GLN A 120 -9.64 -14.51 -4.68
C GLN A 120 -8.71 -14.09 -5.83
N ALA A 121 -8.16 -12.88 -5.80
CA ALA A 121 -7.23 -12.39 -6.82
C ALA A 121 -5.98 -13.27 -6.99
N HIS A 122 -5.53 -13.92 -5.89
CA HIS A 122 -4.43 -14.88 -5.95
C HIS A 122 -4.82 -16.21 -6.59
N LYS A 123 -6.06 -16.66 -6.43
CA LYS A 123 -6.57 -17.87 -7.09
C LYS A 123 -6.79 -17.65 -8.58
N ASP A 124 -7.35 -16.51 -8.96
CA ASP A 124 -7.78 -16.21 -10.33
C ASP A 124 -6.60 -15.85 -11.26
N HIS A 125 -5.39 -15.74 -10.73
CA HIS A 125 -4.18 -15.38 -11.49
C HIS A 125 -4.41 -14.18 -12.44
N ALA A 126 -5.14 -13.17 -11.96
CA ALA A 126 -5.49 -12.00 -12.77
C ALA A 126 -4.24 -11.39 -13.44
N PRO A 127 -4.25 -11.13 -14.75
CA PRO A 127 -3.14 -10.48 -15.44
C PRO A 127 -2.80 -9.15 -14.77
N PHE A 128 -1.51 -8.90 -14.59
CA PHE A 128 -1.03 -7.69 -13.90
C PHE A 128 -1.56 -6.40 -14.56
N GLU A 129 -1.55 -6.37 -15.89
CA GLU A 129 -2.06 -5.23 -16.66
C GLU A 129 -3.54 -4.95 -16.38
N ARG A 130 -4.37 -5.98 -16.26
CA ARG A 130 -5.79 -5.83 -15.92
C ARG A 130 -5.98 -5.21 -14.54
N ILE A 131 -5.13 -5.60 -13.57
CA ILE A 131 -5.15 -5.00 -12.23
C ILE A 131 -4.81 -3.51 -12.32
N VAL A 132 -3.75 -3.15 -13.06
CA VAL A 132 -3.33 -1.76 -13.23
C VAL A 132 -4.42 -0.93 -13.92
N VAL A 133 -4.97 -1.40 -15.03
CA VAL A 133 -6.04 -0.70 -15.76
C VAL A 133 -7.27 -0.46 -14.89
N ASN A 134 -7.76 -1.49 -14.21
CA ASN A 134 -8.93 -1.35 -13.33
C ASN A 134 -8.66 -0.37 -12.18
N THR A 135 -7.45 -0.42 -11.59
CA THR A 135 -7.08 0.49 -10.49
C THR A 135 -6.97 1.94 -10.98
N VAL A 136 -6.40 2.19 -12.16
CA VAL A 136 -6.36 3.54 -12.74
C VAL A 136 -7.77 4.07 -12.98
N ARG A 137 -8.67 3.26 -13.55
CA ARG A 137 -10.06 3.66 -13.80
C ARG A 137 -10.79 4.04 -12.52
N GLU A 138 -10.62 3.25 -11.47
CA GLU A 138 -11.28 3.54 -10.19
C GLU A 138 -10.70 4.80 -9.52
N LEU A 139 -9.38 4.97 -9.50
CA LEU A 139 -8.75 6.16 -8.94
C LEU A 139 -9.09 7.43 -9.73
N ALA A 140 -9.17 7.33 -11.05
CA ALA A 140 -9.50 8.45 -11.94
C ALA A 140 -10.88 9.07 -11.62
N LYS A 141 -11.82 8.29 -11.08
CA LYS A 141 -13.14 8.79 -10.64
C LYS A 141 -13.04 9.79 -9.49
N LEU A 142 -11.95 9.77 -8.72
CA LEU A 142 -11.75 10.68 -7.58
C LEU A 142 -11.21 12.05 -8.01
N ASN A 143 -10.76 12.18 -9.25
CA ASN A 143 -10.17 13.40 -9.76
C ASN A 143 -10.99 13.95 -10.94
N PRO A 144 -11.48 15.22 -10.88
CA PRO A 144 -12.23 15.82 -11.99
C PRO A 144 -11.52 15.83 -13.33
N GLN A 145 -10.19 15.81 -13.33
CA GLN A 145 -9.36 15.75 -14.54
C GLN A 145 -9.05 14.31 -15.00
N SER A 146 -9.54 13.30 -14.26
CA SER A 146 -9.30 11.88 -14.51
C SER A 146 -7.81 11.50 -14.58
N HIS A 147 -6.95 12.25 -13.90
CA HIS A 147 -5.53 11.96 -13.77
C HIS A 147 -5.25 11.18 -12.48
N VAL A 148 -4.29 10.26 -12.54
CA VAL A 148 -3.83 9.47 -11.41
C VAL A 148 -2.32 9.64 -11.29
N HIS A 149 -1.82 10.00 -10.11
CA HIS A 149 -0.39 10.06 -9.86
C HIS A 149 0.20 8.65 -9.68
N ALA A 150 1.40 8.41 -10.19
CA ALA A 150 2.04 7.08 -10.11
C ALA A 150 2.20 6.55 -8.67
N SER A 151 2.41 7.42 -7.66
CA SER A 151 2.47 7.02 -6.25
C SER A 151 1.11 6.55 -5.73
N GLU A 152 0.02 7.22 -6.12
CA GLU A 152 -1.36 6.80 -5.76
C GLU A 152 -1.66 5.43 -6.35
N LEU A 153 -1.33 5.26 -7.62
CA LEU A 153 -1.50 3.99 -8.32
C LEU A 153 -0.65 2.89 -7.69
N TYR A 154 0.60 3.18 -7.34
CA TYR A 154 1.49 2.24 -6.65
C TYR A 154 0.90 1.78 -5.31
N ALA A 155 0.43 2.70 -4.49
CA ALA A 155 -0.20 2.39 -3.21
C ALA A 155 -1.44 1.51 -3.40
N ALA A 156 -2.35 1.88 -4.32
CA ALA A 156 -3.58 1.15 -4.59
C ALA A 156 -3.35 -0.26 -5.14
N ILE A 157 -2.41 -0.43 -6.07
CA ILE A 157 -2.07 -1.76 -6.61
C ILE A 157 -1.53 -2.67 -5.50
N ASN A 158 -0.70 -2.14 -4.59
CA ASN A 158 -0.11 -2.95 -3.51
C ASN A 158 -1.12 -3.44 -2.47
N ILE A 159 -2.33 -2.90 -2.43
CA ILE A 159 -3.45 -3.46 -1.66
C ILE A 159 -3.85 -4.83 -2.20
N ILE A 160 -3.88 -4.99 -3.54
CA ILE A 160 -4.33 -6.22 -4.20
C ILE A 160 -3.15 -7.15 -4.47
N ARG A 161 -2.06 -6.58 -5.00
CA ARG A 161 -0.90 -7.34 -5.47
C ARG A 161 0.39 -6.63 -5.15
N ARG A 162 1.15 -7.16 -4.21
CA ARG A 162 2.46 -6.60 -3.84
C ARG A 162 3.45 -6.66 -5.00
N CYS A 163 3.93 -5.51 -5.41
CA CYS A 163 4.94 -5.37 -6.45
C CYS A 163 5.82 -4.14 -6.18
N PRO A 164 7.06 -4.11 -6.68
CA PRO A 164 7.86 -2.89 -6.69
C PRO A 164 7.31 -1.89 -7.72
N PRO A 165 7.69 -0.60 -7.68
CA PRO A 165 7.19 0.40 -8.60
C PRO A 165 7.61 0.19 -10.06
N GLY A 166 8.76 -0.43 -10.30
CA GLY A 166 9.31 -0.62 -11.65
C GLY A 166 8.36 -1.26 -12.66
N PRO A 167 7.72 -2.40 -12.38
CA PRO A 167 6.75 -3.02 -13.29
C PRO A 167 5.54 -2.12 -13.62
N ILE A 168 5.08 -1.30 -12.66
CA ILE A 168 3.98 -0.36 -12.87
C ILE A 168 4.43 0.73 -13.83
N LEU A 169 5.59 1.37 -13.55
CA LEU A 169 6.14 2.43 -14.41
C LEU A 169 6.45 1.92 -15.81
N ALA A 170 7.00 0.71 -15.94
CA ALA A 170 7.26 0.09 -17.24
C ALA A 170 5.97 -0.10 -18.05
N LEU A 171 4.87 -0.53 -17.39
CA LEU A 171 3.57 -0.69 -18.04
C LEU A 171 3.01 0.67 -18.47
N LEU A 172 3.03 1.67 -17.59
CA LEU A 172 2.57 3.03 -17.89
C LEU A 172 3.33 3.66 -19.06
N ALA A 173 4.63 3.40 -19.18
CA ALA A 173 5.47 3.95 -20.25
C ALA A 173 5.36 3.19 -21.58
N SER A 174 4.95 1.91 -21.54
CA SER A 174 4.97 1.04 -22.74
C SER A 174 3.61 0.89 -23.43
N ARG A 175 2.52 1.33 -22.81
CA ARG A 175 1.17 1.14 -23.36
C ARG A 175 0.57 2.45 -23.86
N PRO A 176 0.07 2.51 -25.11
CA PRO A 176 -0.45 3.74 -25.71
C PRO A 176 -1.68 4.31 -24.98
N TRP A 177 -2.47 3.45 -24.32
CA TRP A 177 -3.63 3.90 -23.55
C TRP A 177 -3.32 4.55 -22.21
N PHE A 178 -2.06 4.60 -21.76
CA PHE A 178 -1.64 5.40 -20.62
C PHE A 178 -0.96 6.68 -21.09
N ILE A 179 -1.69 7.77 -21.08
CA ILE A 179 -1.17 9.09 -21.51
C ILE A 179 -0.50 9.76 -20.31
N HIS A 180 0.80 10.04 -20.43
CA HIS A 180 1.52 10.85 -19.46
C HIS A 180 1.16 12.32 -19.63
N VAL A 181 0.62 12.94 -18.57
CA VAL A 181 0.14 14.34 -18.59
C VAL A 181 1.03 15.30 -17.79
N GLY A 182 2.21 14.84 -17.38
CA GLY A 182 3.21 15.62 -16.62
C GLY A 182 3.28 15.21 -15.15
N ASP A 183 4.41 15.49 -14.50
CA ASP A 183 4.67 15.26 -13.06
C ASP A 183 4.20 13.89 -12.55
N LEU A 184 4.54 12.82 -13.26
CA LEU A 184 4.15 11.44 -12.97
C LEU A 184 2.62 11.22 -12.88
N HIS A 185 1.81 12.08 -13.47
CA HIS A 185 0.38 11.86 -13.63
C HIS A 185 0.10 11.17 -14.97
N PHE A 186 -0.84 10.25 -14.92
CA PHE A 186 -1.28 9.45 -16.05
C PHE A 186 -2.79 9.48 -16.18
N ARG A 187 -3.27 9.53 -17.41
CA ARG A 187 -4.68 9.37 -17.77
C ARG A 187 -4.85 8.08 -18.57
N PHE A 188 -5.92 7.36 -18.33
CA PHE A 188 -6.28 6.20 -19.14
C PHE A 188 -7.18 6.64 -20.30
N ASP A 189 -6.82 6.20 -21.51
CA ASP A 189 -7.60 6.43 -22.74
C ASP A 189 -8.22 5.11 -23.20
N ASP A 190 -9.54 5.00 -23.09
CA ASP A 190 -10.26 3.79 -23.48
C ASP A 190 -10.31 3.59 -25.01
N SER A 191 -10.12 4.65 -25.81
CA SER A 191 -10.16 4.56 -27.28
C SER A 191 -8.93 3.88 -27.88
N GLU A 192 -7.80 3.90 -27.17
CA GLU A 192 -6.53 3.32 -27.61
C GLU A 192 -6.35 1.85 -27.16
N LYS A 193 -7.27 1.32 -26.36
CA LYS A 193 -7.20 -0.06 -25.88
C LYS A 193 -7.65 -1.01 -26.98
N PRO A 194 -6.84 -2.05 -27.30
CA PRO A 194 -7.23 -3.08 -28.29
C PRO A 194 -8.39 -3.97 -27.82
#